data_9da2d02f56cd53f10947b7624d7ee789
#
_entry.id   9da2d02f56cd53f10947b7624d7ee789
#
_cell.length_a   1.000
_cell.length_b   1.000
_cell.length_c   1.000
_cell.angle_alpha   90.00
_cell.angle_beta   90.00
_cell.angle_gamma   90.00
#
_symmetry.space_group_name_H-M   'P 1'
#
loop_
_entity.id
_entity.type
_entity.pdbx_description
1 polymer ?
#
loop_
_entity_poly.entity_id
_entity_poly.type
_entity_poly.pdbx_seq_one_letter_code
_entity_poly.pdbx_strand_id
1 'polypeptide(L)'
;MRTDIMFSSSSDEWETPQEIFDALHEEFNFTEDDALDQDWRSVGRCGWLNPPYSRRLCKRFIQKAAEERLRGYLTVALLPARTDTKMFHKYIYDKNGWQPRDGIEIRLLSGRLKFSGSVSSAPFPSMVVVFRPTLIDAWPYEIQY
;
A
#
# COMPACT_ATOMS: atom_id res chain seq x y z
N MET A 1 11.83 -2.21 13.49
CA MET A 1 11.66 -1.85 12.59
C MET A 1 12.23 -2.43 11.52
N ARG A 2 12.20 -2.49 10.75
CA ARG A 2 12.52 -3.10 9.79
C ARG A 2 13.66 -3.09 9.33
N THR A 3 14.11 -3.59 8.89
CA THR A 3 14.97 -3.76 8.49
C THR A 3 15.55 -3.69 7.58
N ASP A 4 15.92 -3.78 7.26
CA ASP A 4 16.48 -3.69 6.46
C ASP A 4 16.67 -4.44 5.59
N ILE A 5 16.23 -4.67 5.28
CA ILE A 5 16.18 -5.36 4.40
C ILE A 5 16.66 -4.80 3.41
N MET A 6 17.18 -4.63 3.08
CA MET A 6 17.53 -4.17 2.31
C MET A 6 17.68 -4.11 1.33
N PHE A 7 17.64 -3.62 0.84
CA PHE A 7 17.55 -3.45 -0.20
C PHE A 7 18.36 -2.75 -0.83
N SER A 8 18.83 -3.00 -1.50
CA SER A 8 19.69 -2.65 -2.20
C SER A 8 19.55 -1.56 -2.82
N SER A 9 19.58 -0.99 -3.26
CA SER A 9 19.62 0.01 -3.95
C SER A 9 19.07 -0.11 -5.17
N SER A 10 18.24 -0.83 -5.47
CA SER A 10 17.52 -0.84 -6.68
C SER A 10 16.74 0.44 -6.86
N SER A 11 16.61 0.90 -8.07
CA SER A 11 15.90 2.15 -8.34
C SER A 11 14.42 2.05 -8.05
N ASP A 12 13.88 0.85 -7.84
CA ASP A 12 12.47 0.72 -7.51
C ASP A 12 12.25 0.46 -6.02
N GLU A 13 13.29 0.52 -5.20
CA GLU A 13 13.18 0.35 -3.76
C GLU A 13 13.44 1.68 -3.07
N TRP A 14 12.45 2.20 -2.40
CA TRP A 14 12.48 3.53 -1.81
C TRP A 14 12.16 3.44 -0.33
N GLU A 15 13.11 3.80 0.50
CA GLU A 15 12.94 3.70 1.95
C GLU A 15 12.00 4.79 2.45
N THR A 16 11.00 4.40 3.21
CA THR A 16 9.98 5.32 3.70
C THR A 16 10.59 6.44 4.53
N PRO A 17 10.21 7.70 4.28
CA PRO A 17 10.59 8.78 5.20
C PRO A 17 10.05 8.49 6.59
N GLN A 18 10.91 8.69 7.61
CA GLN A 18 10.58 8.30 8.96
C GLN A 18 9.34 9.00 9.51
N GLU A 19 9.18 10.28 9.19
CA GLU A 19 8.05 11.03 9.71
C GLU A 19 6.72 10.54 9.13
N ILE A 20 6.73 10.04 7.89
CA ILE A 20 5.52 9.48 7.30
C ILE A 20 5.16 8.18 8.02
N PHE A 21 6.13 7.32 8.20
CA PHE A 21 5.88 6.05 8.89
C PHE A 21 5.42 6.29 10.32
N ASP A 22 6.07 7.21 11.04
CA ASP A 22 5.71 7.47 12.43
C ASP A 22 4.29 7.97 12.56
N ALA A 23 3.88 8.88 11.68
CA ALA A 23 2.53 9.43 11.74
C ALA A 23 1.48 8.35 11.47
N LEU A 24 1.73 7.50 10.49
CA LEU A 24 0.79 6.43 10.17
C LEU A 24 0.80 5.33 11.24
N HIS A 25 1.96 5.04 11.81
CA HIS A 25 2.05 4.06 12.88
C HIS A 25 1.30 4.54 14.12
N GLU A 26 1.33 5.83 14.39
CA GLU A 26 0.57 6.38 15.50
C GLU A 26 -0.93 6.19 15.29
N GLU A 27 -1.39 6.35 14.06
CA GLU A 27 -2.80 6.21 13.76
C GLU A 27 -3.23 4.74 13.71
N PHE A 28 -2.46 3.89 13.06
CA PHE A 28 -2.89 2.52 12.76
C PHE A 28 -2.29 1.46 13.67
N ASN A 29 -1.22 1.78 14.38
CA ASN A 29 -0.58 0.85 15.31
C ASN A 29 -0.21 -0.46 14.60
N PHE A 30 0.68 -0.38 13.65
CA PHE A 30 1.04 -1.54 12.84
C PHE A 30 1.56 -2.69 13.70
N THR A 31 1.06 -3.89 13.44
CA THR A 31 1.51 -5.09 14.09
C THR A 31 2.53 -5.82 13.24
N GLU A 32 2.55 -5.54 11.95
CA GLU A 32 3.52 -6.10 11.02
C GLU A 32 4.19 -4.95 10.30
N ASP A 33 5.50 -4.92 10.38
CA ASP A 33 6.28 -3.92 9.69
C ASP A 33 6.76 -4.54 8.40
N ASP A 34 6.39 -3.97 7.28
CA ASP A 34 6.79 -4.46 5.98
C ASP A 34 6.22 -5.85 5.70
N ALA A 35 5.07 -5.87 5.16
CA ALA A 35 4.33 -7.10 4.91
C ALA A 35 4.82 -7.89 3.68
N LEU A 36 5.99 -7.57 3.17
CA LEU A 36 6.44 -8.16 1.91
C LEU A 36 6.47 -9.67 1.93
N ASP A 37 6.99 -10.24 3.02
CA ASP A 37 7.15 -11.68 3.12
C ASP A 37 6.25 -12.31 4.15
N GLN A 38 5.28 -11.58 4.66
CA GLN A 38 4.51 -12.06 5.78
C GLN A 38 3.34 -12.93 5.37
N ASP A 39 2.92 -13.76 6.27
CA ASP A 39 1.70 -14.50 6.12
C ASP A 39 0.56 -13.58 6.56
N TRP A 40 -0.12 -13.02 5.61
CA TRP A 40 -1.13 -12.02 5.84
C TRP A 40 -2.46 -12.59 6.34
N ARG A 41 -2.48 -13.85 6.73
CA ARG A 41 -3.74 -14.50 7.09
C ARG A 41 -4.18 -14.32 8.53
N SER A 42 -3.43 -13.58 9.31
CA SER A 42 -3.79 -13.34 10.71
C SER A 42 -4.88 -12.28 10.80
N VAL A 43 -6.06 -12.68 11.20
CA VAL A 43 -7.20 -11.79 11.30
C VAL A 43 -6.91 -10.71 12.36
N GLY A 44 -7.31 -9.49 12.07
CA GLY A 44 -7.14 -8.38 13.00
C GLY A 44 -5.77 -7.75 12.96
N ARG A 45 -4.89 -8.23 12.11
CA ARG A 45 -3.58 -7.63 12.00
C ARG A 45 -3.60 -6.42 11.10
N CYS A 46 -2.63 -5.55 11.28
CA CYS A 46 -2.49 -4.33 10.51
C CYS A 46 -1.06 -4.22 10.04
N GLY A 47 -0.85 -4.23 8.74
CA GLY A 47 0.49 -4.23 8.17
C GLY A 47 0.82 -2.95 7.43
N TRP A 48 2.09 -2.59 7.48
CA TRP A 48 2.65 -1.51 6.69
C TRP A 48 3.26 -2.11 5.43
N LEU A 49 3.07 -1.45 4.30
CA LEU A 49 3.59 -1.92 3.03
C LEU A 49 4.20 -0.77 2.25
N ASN A 50 5.49 -0.87 1.97
CA ASN A 50 6.16 0.02 1.03
C ASN A 50 6.86 -0.87 0.02
N PRO A 51 6.13 -1.32 -1.03
CA PRO A 51 6.64 -2.36 -1.92
C PRO A 51 7.69 -1.81 -2.88
N PRO A 52 8.46 -2.68 -3.52
CA PRO A 52 9.26 -2.23 -4.65
C PRO A 52 8.36 -1.61 -5.70
N TYR A 53 8.81 -0.50 -6.31
CA TYR A 53 7.94 0.28 -7.18
C TYR A 53 8.02 -0.13 -8.65
N SER A 54 8.73 -1.19 -8.97
CA SER A 54 8.63 -1.72 -10.32
C SER A 54 7.19 -2.15 -10.57
N ARG A 55 6.75 -1.99 -11.81
CA ARG A 55 5.35 -2.18 -12.13
C ARG A 55 4.86 -3.57 -11.75
N ARG A 56 5.66 -4.58 -12.02
CA ARG A 56 5.27 -5.96 -11.80
C ARG A 56 5.18 -6.31 -10.32
N LEU A 57 6.18 -5.92 -9.54
CA LEU A 57 6.21 -6.27 -8.12
C LEU A 57 5.18 -5.45 -7.34
N CYS A 58 5.05 -4.18 -7.67
CA CYS A 58 4.08 -3.33 -7.01
C CYS A 58 2.66 -3.90 -7.20
N LYS A 59 2.35 -4.34 -8.41
CA LYS A 59 1.04 -4.92 -8.70
C LYS A 59 0.78 -6.15 -7.84
N ARG A 60 1.77 -7.02 -7.67
CA ARG A 60 1.60 -8.23 -6.86
C ARG A 60 1.25 -7.92 -5.43
N PHE A 61 1.94 -6.94 -4.83
CA PHE A 61 1.69 -6.59 -3.44
C PHE A 61 0.35 -5.88 -3.27
N ILE A 62 -0.02 -5.04 -4.22
CA ILE A 62 -1.32 -4.38 -4.17
C ILE A 62 -2.45 -5.40 -4.31
N GLN A 63 -2.30 -6.35 -5.21
CA GLN A 63 -3.28 -7.41 -5.37
C GLN A 63 -3.42 -8.20 -4.07
N LYS A 64 -2.30 -8.53 -3.44
CA LYS A 64 -2.35 -9.27 -2.20
C LYS A 64 -3.03 -8.47 -1.08
N ALA A 65 -2.76 -7.19 -0.98
CA ALA A 65 -3.43 -6.35 0.01
C ALA A 65 -4.94 -6.33 -0.22
N ALA A 66 -5.35 -6.24 -1.49
CA ALA A 66 -6.76 -6.23 -1.84
C ALA A 66 -7.44 -7.56 -1.51
N GLU A 67 -6.72 -8.66 -1.66
CA GLU A 67 -7.28 -9.98 -1.34
C GLU A 67 -7.36 -10.21 0.16
N GLU A 68 -6.33 -9.83 0.89
CA GLU A 68 -6.27 -10.15 2.32
C GLU A 68 -7.23 -9.29 3.15
N ARG A 69 -7.66 -8.15 2.64
CA ARG A 69 -8.66 -7.37 3.35
C ARG A 69 -9.97 -8.15 3.50
N LEU A 70 -10.23 -9.06 2.59
CA LEU A 70 -11.43 -9.90 2.65
C LEU A 70 -11.33 -10.93 3.77
N ARG A 71 -10.14 -11.12 4.31
CA ARG A 71 -9.91 -12.03 5.42
C ARG A 71 -9.69 -11.29 6.73
N GLY A 72 -9.95 -9.99 6.74
CA GLY A 72 -9.86 -9.19 7.96
C GLY A 72 -8.52 -8.51 8.19
N TYR A 73 -7.62 -8.53 7.21
CA TYR A 73 -6.31 -7.92 7.37
C TYR A 73 -6.33 -6.49 6.83
N LEU A 74 -5.86 -5.54 7.63
CA LEU A 74 -5.76 -4.15 7.21
C LEU A 74 -4.34 -3.87 6.72
N THR A 75 -4.20 -3.26 5.56
CA THR A 75 -2.90 -2.87 5.03
C THR A 75 -2.91 -1.39 4.72
N VAL A 76 -1.83 -0.71 5.11
CA VAL A 76 -1.60 0.70 4.76
C VAL A 76 -0.36 0.72 3.88
N ALA A 77 -0.50 1.22 2.67
CA ALA A 77 0.58 1.16 1.67
C ALA A 77 0.99 2.55 1.21
N LEU A 78 2.29 2.77 1.08
CA LEU A 78 2.84 3.97 0.47
C LEU A 78 3.20 3.63 -0.97
N LEU A 79 2.57 4.30 -1.92
CA LEU A 79 2.67 3.95 -3.32
C LEU A 79 2.92 5.18 -4.18
N PRO A 80 3.59 5.03 -5.34
CA PRO A 80 3.57 6.11 -6.31
C PRO A 80 2.14 6.31 -6.82
N ALA A 81 1.75 7.57 -6.98
CA ALA A 81 0.37 7.89 -7.36
C ALA A 81 0.19 7.78 -8.87
N ARG A 82 0.23 6.55 -9.37
CA ARG A 82 0.07 6.27 -10.79
C ARG A 82 -1.40 6.00 -11.08
N THR A 83 -2.18 7.05 -11.14
CA THR A 83 -3.62 6.97 -11.13
C THR A 83 -4.24 6.61 -12.47
N ASP A 84 -3.42 6.51 -13.52
CA ASP A 84 -3.91 6.12 -14.84
C ASP A 84 -3.69 4.64 -15.16
N THR A 85 -3.14 3.87 -14.23
CA THR A 85 -2.81 2.48 -14.52
C THR A 85 -4.00 1.57 -14.35
N LYS A 86 -3.95 0.43 -15.03
CA LYS A 86 -4.99 -0.59 -14.88
C LYS A 86 -5.05 -1.13 -13.47
N MET A 87 -3.89 -1.25 -12.82
CA MET A 87 -3.81 -1.74 -11.46
C MET A 87 -4.56 -0.82 -10.50
N PHE A 88 -4.39 0.49 -10.65
CA PHE A 88 -5.06 1.46 -9.81
C PHE A 88 -6.59 1.28 -9.91
N HIS A 89 -7.08 1.16 -11.13
CA HIS A 89 -8.53 1.08 -11.36
C HIS A 89 -9.08 -0.31 -11.06
N LYS A 90 -8.26 -1.31 -11.04
CA LYS A 90 -8.72 -2.65 -10.69
C LYS A 90 -8.85 -2.85 -9.19
N TYR A 91 -7.89 -2.35 -8.41
CA TYR A 91 -7.82 -2.69 -7.00
C TYR A 91 -8.12 -1.53 -6.05
N ILE A 92 -8.01 -0.30 -6.50
CA ILE A 92 -8.04 0.83 -5.59
C ILE A 92 -9.22 1.76 -5.87
N TYR A 93 -9.46 2.07 -7.13
CA TYR A 93 -10.39 3.11 -7.51
C TYR A 93 -11.49 2.56 -8.42
N ASP A 94 -12.72 3.02 -8.19
CA ASP A 94 -13.85 2.63 -9.05
C ASP A 94 -14.11 3.75 -10.04
N LYS A 95 -13.70 3.57 -11.28
CA LYS A 95 -13.86 4.60 -12.29
C LYS A 95 -15.31 4.83 -12.67
N ASN A 96 -16.17 3.85 -12.44
CA ASN A 96 -17.59 4.01 -12.78
C ASN A 96 -18.31 4.85 -11.72
N GLY A 97 -17.90 4.74 -10.46
CA GLY A 97 -18.45 5.55 -9.39
C GLY A 97 -17.65 6.80 -9.09
N TRP A 98 -16.51 6.99 -9.74
CA TRP A 98 -15.63 8.14 -9.55
C TRP A 98 -15.19 8.30 -8.10
N GLN A 99 -14.82 7.20 -7.47
CA GLN A 99 -14.45 7.21 -6.05
C GLN A 99 -13.60 5.99 -5.74
N PRO A 100 -12.90 6.00 -4.59
CA PRO A 100 -12.19 4.80 -4.17
C PRO A 100 -13.17 3.64 -4.03
N ARG A 101 -12.65 2.43 -4.22
CA ARG A 101 -13.49 1.24 -4.01
C ARG A 101 -13.89 1.15 -2.55
N ASP A 102 -14.99 0.46 -2.30
CA ASP A 102 -15.53 0.34 -0.96
C ASP A 102 -14.48 -0.23 -0.01
N GLY A 103 -14.31 0.43 1.13
CA GLY A 103 -13.29 0.03 2.10
C GLY A 103 -11.88 0.50 1.78
N ILE A 104 -11.69 1.19 0.67
CA ILE A 104 -10.37 1.72 0.29
C ILE A 104 -10.36 3.21 0.54
N GLU A 105 -9.29 3.68 1.19
CA GLU A 105 -9.10 5.11 1.41
C GLU A 105 -7.82 5.54 0.73
N ILE A 106 -7.85 6.65 0.01
CA ILE A 106 -6.68 7.20 -0.68
C ILE A 106 -6.35 8.53 -0.04
N ARG A 107 -5.10 8.68 0.40
CA ARG A 107 -4.61 9.94 0.96
C ARG A 107 -3.50 10.44 0.06
N LEU A 108 -3.72 11.58 -0.57
CA LEU A 108 -2.75 12.15 -1.49
C LEU A 108 -1.77 13.01 -0.70
N LEU A 109 -0.50 12.84 -0.99
CA LEU A 109 0.53 13.61 -0.32
C LEU A 109 0.90 14.82 -1.15
N SER A 110 1.08 15.95 -0.49
CA SER A 110 1.46 17.17 -1.17
C SER A 110 2.95 17.13 -1.54
N GLY A 111 3.25 17.52 -2.75
CA GLY A 111 4.64 17.56 -3.23
C GLY A 111 5.21 16.19 -3.48
N ARG A 112 6.49 16.16 -3.78
CA ARG A 112 7.21 14.92 -4.02
C ARG A 112 8.00 14.57 -2.78
N LEU A 113 7.94 13.30 -2.37
CA LEU A 113 8.64 12.87 -1.16
C LEU A 113 10.14 12.81 -1.40
N LYS A 114 10.89 13.08 -0.36
CA LYS A 114 12.31 12.82 -0.36
C LYS A 114 12.52 11.59 0.49
N PHE A 115 12.66 10.45 -0.16
CA PHE A 115 12.80 9.18 0.53
C PHE A 115 14.12 9.14 1.31
N SER A 116 14.15 8.39 2.39
CA SER A 116 15.33 8.27 3.21
C SER A 116 16.51 7.77 2.38
N GLY A 117 17.66 8.39 2.57
CA GLY A 117 18.86 8.02 1.82
C GLY A 117 18.96 8.64 0.44
N SER A 118 17.93 9.37 0.01
CA SER A 118 17.95 10.00 -1.29
C SER A 118 18.37 11.46 -1.18
N VAL A 119 19.13 11.95 -2.16
CA VAL A 119 19.56 13.35 -2.16
C VAL A 119 18.55 14.25 -2.83
N SER A 120 17.63 13.72 -3.60
CA SER A 120 16.64 14.52 -4.30
C SER A 120 15.27 13.93 -4.11
N SER A 121 14.26 14.73 -4.49
CA SER A 121 12.87 14.28 -4.39
C SER A 121 12.61 13.16 -5.39
N ALA A 122 11.62 12.35 -5.09
CA ALA A 122 11.21 11.29 -5.98
C ALA A 122 10.70 11.85 -7.30
N PRO A 123 10.86 11.13 -8.39
CA PRO A 123 10.39 11.62 -9.70
C PRO A 123 8.89 11.43 -9.89
N PHE A 124 8.15 11.07 -8.86
CA PHE A 124 6.72 10.82 -8.95
C PHE A 124 6.04 11.33 -7.68
N PRO A 125 4.76 11.67 -7.77
CA PRO A 125 3.99 11.96 -6.56
C PRO A 125 3.67 10.65 -5.83
N SER A 126 3.35 10.75 -4.54
CA SER A 126 3.07 9.59 -3.71
C SER A 126 1.69 9.69 -3.09
N MET A 127 1.15 8.53 -2.75
CA MET A 127 -0.13 8.44 -2.07
C MET A 127 -0.06 7.34 -1.03
N VAL A 128 -0.90 7.46 -0.01
CA VAL A 128 -1.10 6.40 0.97
C VAL A 128 -2.45 5.77 0.66
N VAL A 129 -2.49 4.45 0.56
CA VAL A 129 -3.72 3.72 0.31
C VAL A 129 -3.99 2.81 1.50
N VAL A 130 -5.17 2.95 2.09
CA VAL A 130 -5.58 2.13 3.22
C VAL A 130 -6.55 1.09 2.71
N PHE A 131 -6.17 -0.18 2.86
CA PHE A 131 -7.01 -1.31 2.47
C PHE A 131 -7.68 -1.81 3.76
N ARG A 132 -8.89 -1.33 4.03
CA ARG A 132 -9.58 -1.70 5.26
C ARG A 132 -10.27 -3.03 5.09
N PRO A 133 -10.33 -3.85 6.13
CA PRO A 133 -11.03 -5.12 6.04
C PRO A 133 -12.50 -4.91 5.76
N THR A 134 -13.10 -5.87 5.09
CA THR A 134 -14.52 -5.86 4.84
C THR A 134 -15.06 -7.25 5.11
N LEU A 135 -16.37 -7.34 5.35
CA LEU A 135 -17.00 -8.62 5.55
C LEU A 135 -17.12 -9.32 4.20
N ILE A 136 -16.81 -10.60 4.18
CA ILE A 136 -16.76 -11.30 2.92
C ILE A 136 -18.14 -11.43 2.28
N ASP A 137 -19.16 -11.52 3.08
CA ASP A 137 -20.53 -11.61 2.58
C ASP A 137 -21.03 -10.26 2.07
N ALA A 138 -20.32 -9.19 2.34
CA ALA A 138 -20.65 -7.89 1.78
C ALA A 138 -19.87 -7.59 0.50
N TRP A 139 -19.02 -8.50 0.07
CA TRP A 139 -18.21 -8.28 -1.12
C TRP A 139 -19.03 -8.59 -2.36
N PRO A 140 -19.30 -7.61 -3.21
CA PRO A 140 -20.24 -7.83 -4.32
C PRO A 140 -19.62 -8.47 -5.55
N TYR A 141 -18.33 -8.77 -5.54
CA TYR A 141 -17.67 -9.32 -6.72
C TYR A 141 -16.97 -10.59 -6.39
N GLU A 142 -16.84 -11.45 -7.38
CA GLU A 142 -15.92 -12.54 -7.28
C GLU A 142 -14.51 -12.02 -7.47
N ILE A 143 -13.58 -12.54 -6.68
CA ILE A 143 -12.21 -12.15 -6.81
C ILE A 143 -11.59 -12.99 -7.92
N GLN A 144 -11.02 -12.30 -8.91
CA GLN A 144 -10.39 -12.95 -10.04
C GLN A 144 -8.89 -12.90 -9.83
N TYR A 145 -8.27 -14.01 -9.71
CA TYR A 145 -6.83 -14.10 -9.46
C TYR A 145 -6.04 -14.38 -10.71
#